data_422d65c0574dacaa8de63bbee47c33c0
#
_entry.id   422d65c0574dacaa8de63bbee47c33c0
#
_cell.length_a   1.000
_cell.length_b   1.000
_cell.length_c   1.000
_cell.angle_alpha   90.00
_cell.angle_beta   90.00
_cell.angle_gamma   90.00
#
_symmetry.space_group_name_H-M   'P 1'
#
loop_
_entity.id
_entity.type
_entity.pdbx_description
1 polymer ?
#
loop_
_entity_poly.entity_id
_entity_poly.type
_entity_poly.pdbx_seq_one_letter_code
_entity_poly.pdbx_strand_id
1 'polypeptide(L)'
;MNQRLIAEIGRTQRLGIINSLKRTSGMSVNELVGKMNMSYMGIKQHCITLHRDGYLDTWRRPQKMGRPEMVYRLTPRSHDLFQADSHQFTLDLLKAAEEIYGTNAPEKLLYNIFKKKTAALKAKVKGNSVAERAKWLAHVRDGEGYMAQFITDKDGPQILECHSPIMNLLEHYPIIGRFEQDMFEAVLGNRVRRQVTRNSGLYECMFQFAL
;
A
#
# COMPACT_ATOMS: atom_id res chain seq x y z
N MET A 1 -1.77 -4.43 12.60
CA MET A 1 -1.26 -3.13 13.06
C MET A 1 -0.71 -3.31 14.47
N ASN A 2 0.56 -2.99 14.69
CA ASN A 2 1.27 -3.31 15.94
C ASN A 2 0.76 -2.45 17.10
N GLN A 3 0.15 -3.05 18.14
CA GLN A 3 -0.42 -2.34 19.29
C GLN A 3 0.61 -1.52 20.08
N ARG A 4 1.88 -1.96 20.14
CA ARG A 4 2.96 -1.20 20.78
C ARG A 4 3.25 0.11 20.05
N LEU A 5 3.29 0.08 18.72
CA LEU A 5 3.55 1.26 17.89
C LEU A 5 2.35 2.23 17.89
N ILE A 6 1.13 1.72 18.02
CA ILE A 6 -0.06 2.57 18.22
C ILE A 6 0.02 3.31 19.55
N ALA A 7 0.46 2.66 20.61
CA ALA A 7 0.69 3.31 21.91
C ALA A 7 1.82 4.36 21.84
N GLU A 8 2.88 4.11 21.07
CA GLU A 8 4.01 5.02 20.87
C GLU A 8 3.62 6.26 20.05
N ILE A 9 2.77 6.10 19.02
CA ILE A 9 2.22 7.20 18.22
C ILE A 9 1.15 8.00 19.00
N GLY A 10 0.51 7.37 19.94
CA GLY A 10 -0.24 7.97 21.03
C GLY A 10 -1.37 8.91 20.68
N ARG A 11 -2.17 8.72 19.62
CA ARG A 11 -3.53 9.30 19.41
C ARG A 11 -4.02 9.00 18.00
N THR A 12 -5.31 8.76 17.85
CA THR A 12 -6.05 8.58 16.59
C THR A 12 -5.69 9.63 15.51
N GLN A 13 -5.38 10.84 15.93
CA GLN A 13 -5.02 11.97 15.06
C GLN A 13 -3.67 11.81 14.37
N ARG A 14 -2.62 11.35 15.07
CA ARG A 14 -1.30 11.09 14.46
C ARG A 14 -1.37 9.95 13.45
N LEU A 15 -2.12 8.90 13.78
CA LEU A 15 -2.38 7.80 12.85
C LEU A 15 -3.14 8.29 11.61
N GLY A 16 -4.09 9.21 11.76
CA GLY A 16 -4.79 9.85 10.65
C GLY A 16 -3.86 10.63 9.72
N ILE A 17 -2.88 11.37 10.27
CA ILE A 17 -1.84 12.05 9.48
C ILE A 17 -1.00 11.05 8.70
N ILE A 18 -0.50 9.99 9.36
CA ILE A 18 0.30 8.94 8.73
C ILE A 18 -0.48 8.25 7.60
N ASN A 19 -1.74 7.89 7.82
CA ASN A 19 -2.60 7.29 6.81
C ASN A 19 -2.88 8.23 5.62
N SER A 20 -3.02 9.54 5.88
CA SER A 20 -3.19 10.53 4.81
C SER A 20 -1.93 10.66 3.96
N LEU A 21 -0.76 10.65 4.58
CA LEU A 21 0.54 10.71 3.90
C LEU A 21 0.86 9.42 3.15
N LYS A 22 0.41 8.26 3.62
CA LYS A 22 0.66 6.96 2.98
C LYS A 22 0.12 6.87 1.54
N ARG A 23 -0.89 7.68 1.23
CA ARG A 23 -1.54 7.72 -0.09
C ARG A 23 -1.02 8.85 -0.99
N THR A 24 0.11 9.49 -0.63
CA THR A 24 0.64 10.65 -1.35
C THR A 24 2.17 10.67 -1.31
N SER A 25 2.79 11.38 -2.24
CA SER A 25 4.24 11.66 -2.23
C SER A 25 4.66 12.69 -1.18
N GLY A 26 3.70 13.23 -0.42
CA GLY A 26 3.88 14.22 0.63
C GLY A 26 2.76 15.24 0.63
N MET A 27 2.46 15.80 1.81
CA MET A 27 1.43 16.83 1.99
C MET A 27 1.95 17.97 2.85
N SER A 28 1.50 19.19 2.53
CA SER A 28 1.68 20.35 3.40
C SER A 28 0.70 20.32 4.58
N VAL A 29 0.98 21.14 5.60
CA VAL A 29 0.05 21.28 6.74
C VAL A 29 -1.33 21.74 6.27
N ASN A 30 -1.42 22.64 5.29
CA ASN A 30 -2.68 23.11 4.74
C ASN A 30 -3.49 21.99 4.05
N GLU A 31 -2.84 21.15 3.28
CA GLU A 31 -3.47 19.99 2.63
C GLU A 31 -3.97 18.97 3.66
N LEU A 32 -3.23 18.77 4.76
CA LEU A 32 -3.66 17.93 5.87
C LEU A 32 -4.84 18.52 6.62
N VAL A 33 -4.86 19.84 6.84
CA VAL A 33 -6.03 20.57 7.41
C VAL A 33 -7.29 20.34 6.57
N GLY A 34 -7.17 20.42 5.24
CA GLY A 34 -8.29 20.16 4.33
C GLY A 34 -8.83 18.72 4.38
N LYS A 35 -8.01 17.75 4.81
CA LYS A 35 -8.41 16.33 4.92
C LYS A 35 -8.87 15.93 6.32
N MET A 36 -8.42 16.64 7.33
CA MET A 36 -8.66 16.30 8.73
C MET A 36 -9.42 17.45 9.41
N ASN A 37 -10.43 17.14 10.19
CA ASN A 37 -11.17 18.15 10.94
C ASN A 37 -10.36 18.64 12.16
N MET A 38 -9.24 19.32 11.91
CA MET A 38 -8.29 19.80 12.92
C MET A 38 -7.74 21.18 12.57
N SER A 39 -7.32 21.93 13.60
CA SER A 39 -6.66 23.22 13.41
C SER A 39 -5.27 23.08 12.79
N TYR A 40 -4.84 24.12 12.07
CA TYR A 40 -3.48 24.20 11.51
C TYR A 40 -2.39 23.97 12.55
N MET A 41 -2.51 24.62 13.73
CA MET A 41 -1.51 24.48 14.80
C MET A 41 -1.50 23.07 15.38
N GLY A 42 -2.66 22.43 15.52
CA GLY A 42 -2.76 21.04 15.99
C GLY A 42 -2.06 20.08 15.04
N ILE A 43 -2.33 20.16 13.73
CA ILE A 43 -1.66 19.32 12.71
C ILE A 43 -0.17 19.60 12.67
N LYS A 44 0.24 20.87 12.66
CA LYS A 44 1.64 21.26 12.65
C LYS A 44 2.40 20.66 13.84
N GLN A 45 1.83 20.74 15.05
CA GLN A 45 2.45 20.16 16.25
C GLN A 45 2.60 18.63 16.16
N HIS A 46 1.59 17.94 15.63
CA HIS A 46 1.68 16.50 15.40
C HIS A 46 2.73 16.14 14.36
N CYS A 47 2.82 16.90 13.26
CA CYS A 47 3.85 16.69 12.24
C CYS A 47 5.27 16.91 12.81
N ILE A 48 5.49 17.95 13.62
CA ILE A 48 6.77 18.21 14.28
C ILE A 48 7.15 17.04 15.20
N THR A 49 6.20 16.54 15.99
CA THR A 49 6.44 15.39 16.87
C THR A 49 6.79 14.14 16.07
N LEU A 50 6.00 13.80 15.04
CA LEU A 50 6.25 12.65 14.18
C LEU A 50 7.57 12.75 13.40
N HIS A 51 7.98 13.96 13.03
CA HIS A 51 9.28 14.22 12.41
C HIS A 51 10.42 13.99 13.40
N ARG A 52 10.32 14.54 14.63
CA ARG A 52 11.30 14.31 15.69
C ARG A 52 11.43 12.83 16.05
N ASP A 53 10.32 12.09 16.03
CA ASP A 53 10.27 10.66 16.33
C ASP A 53 10.72 9.80 15.13
N GLY A 54 11.08 10.44 13.99
CA GLY A 54 11.66 9.80 12.81
C GLY A 54 10.65 9.14 11.86
N TYR A 55 9.35 9.31 12.06
CA TYR A 55 8.30 8.78 11.17
C TYR A 55 8.04 9.64 9.94
N LEU A 56 8.29 10.95 10.02
CA LEU A 56 8.16 11.89 8.92
C LEU A 56 9.51 12.52 8.58
N ASP A 57 9.64 12.91 7.31
CA ASP A 57 10.68 13.77 6.80
C ASP A 57 10.05 14.99 6.12
N THR A 58 10.82 16.04 5.90
CA THR A 58 10.39 17.27 5.23
C THR A 58 11.03 17.40 3.87
N TRP A 59 10.24 17.82 2.89
CA TRP A 59 10.72 18.12 1.55
C TRP A 59 10.14 19.43 1.03
N ARG A 60 10.87 20.12 0.18
CA ARG A 60 10.41 21.36 -0.47
C ARG A 60 9.88 21.03 -1.85
N ARG A 61 8.57 21.07 -2.01
CA ARG A 61 7.87 20.86 -3.28
C ARG A 61 7.94 22.17 -4.10
N PRO A 62 8.53 22.15 -5.32
CA PRO A 62 8.52 23.31 -6.21
C PRO A 62 7.09 23.75 -6.53
N GLN A 63 6.88 25.07 -6.60
CA GLN A 63 5.61 25.65 -7.05
C GLN A 63 5.79 26.37 -8.38
N LYS A 64 4.73 26.48 -9.18
CA LYS A 64 4.77 27.20 -10.46
C LYS A 64 5.09 28.70 -10.27
N MET A 65 4.68 29.28 -9.16
CA MET A 65 4.96 30.65 -8.75
C MET A 65 5.12 30.71 -7.23
N GLY A 66 6.11 31.48 -6.74
CA GLY A 66 6.35 31.69 -5.32
C GLY A 66 7.40 30.78 -4.72
N ARG A 67 7.52 30.83 -3.37
CA ARG A 67 8.49 30.04 -2.61
C ARG A 67 8.09 28.57 -2.58
N PRO A 68 9.05 27.62 -2.71
CA PRO A 68 8.76 26.21 -2.57
C PRO A 68 8.03 25.88 -1.27
N GLU A 69 6.97 25.09 -1.36
CA GLU A 69 6.15 24.70 -0.23
C GLU A 69 6.82 23.58 0.57
N MET A 70 6.81 23.69 1.89
CA MET A 70 7.28 22.61 2.76
C MET A 70 6.17 21.56 2.90
N VAL A 71 6.51 20.32 2.54
CA VAL A 71 5.62 19.16 2.69
C VAL A 71 6.25 18.14 3.61
N TYR A 72 5.42 17.39 4.34
CA TYR A 72 5.80 16.23 5.11
C TYR A 72 5.58 14.97 4.27
N ARG A 73 6.51 14.01 4.36
CA ARG A 73 6.42 12.70 3.74
C ARG A 73 6.83 11.61 4.72
N LEU A 74 6.42 10.38 4.45
CA LEU A 74 6.79 9.24 5.27
C LEU A 74 8.27 8.87 5.09
N THR A 75 8.89 8.40 6.17
CA THR A 75 10.22 7.77 6.14
C THR A 75 10.11 6.25 6.03
N PRO A 76 11.20 5.52 5.72
CA PRO A 76 11.21 4.06 5.78
C PRO A 76 10.77 3.50 7.15
N ARG A 77 11.11 4.15 8.26
CA ARG A 77 10.69 3.75 9.62
C ARG A 77 9.16 3.69 9.78
N SER A 78 8.43 4.52 9.04
CA SER A 78 6.96 4.50 9.10
C SER A 78 6.34 3.22 8.55
N HIS A 79 7.08 2.38 7.80
CA HIS A 79 6.59 1.08 7.35
C HIS A 79 6.28 0.14 8.52
N ASP A 80 7.05 0.22 9.62
CA ASP A 80 6.87 -0.63 10.80
C ASP A 80 5.49 -0.43 11.45
N LEU A 81 4.87 0.76 11.24
CA LEU A 81 3.53 1.06 11.73
C LEU A 81 2.43 0.25 11.04
N PHE A 82 2.70 -0.25 9.85
CA PHE A 82 1.74 -0.97 9.01
C PHE A 82 2.00 -2.48 8.96
N GLN A 83 3.11 -2.93 9.55
CA GLN A 83 3.46 -4.34 9.60
C GLN A 83 2.91 -5.01 10.86
N ALA A 84 2.32 -6.18 10.70
CA ALA A 84 1.95 -7.04 11.82
C ALA A 84 3.02 -8.12 12.05
N ASP A 85 3.31 -8.46 13.31
CA ASP A 85 4.30 -9.48 13.69
C ASP A 85 4.01 -10.89 13.12
N SER A 86 2.78 -11.11 12.62
CA SER A 86 2.37 -12.35 11.95
C SER A 86 3.17 -12.68 10.68
N HIS A 87 3.83 -11.70 10.07
CA HIS A 87 4.61 -11.91 8.86
C HIS A 87 5.86 -12.75 9.11
N GLN A 88 6.52 -12.61 10.27
CA GLN A 88 7.70 -13.38 10.60
C GLN A 88 7.38 -14.88 10.70
N PHE A 89 6.29 -15.22 11.38
CA PHE A 89 5.85 -16.62 11.48
C PHE A 89 5.55 -17.24 10.09
N THR A 90 4.96 -16.45 9.18
CA THR A 90 4.71 -16.91 7.81
C THR A 90 6.00 -17.16 7.04
N LEU A 91 7.01 -16.30 7.18
CA LEU A 91 8.33 -16.50 6.58
C LEU A 91 9.01 -17.75 7.15
N ASP A 92 8.98 -17.94 8.46
CA ASP A 92 9.58 -19.09 9.11
C ASP A 92 8.88 -20.40 8.68
N LEU A 93 7.55 -20.38 8.51
CA LEU A 93 6.78 -21.51 7.98
C LEU A 93 7.19 -21.86 6.54
N LEU A 94 7.38 -20.86 5.68
CA LEU A 94 7.81 -21.08 4.30
C LEU A 94 9.26 -21.60 4.23
N LYS A 95 10.15 -21.12 5.10
CA LYS A 95 11.52 -21.66 5.22
C LYS A 95 11.52 -23.09 5.70
N ALA A 96 10.74 -23.42 6.72
CA ALA A 96 10.59 -24.79 7.18
C ALA A 96 10.03 -25.71 6.08
N ALA A 97 9.08 -25.21 5.27
CA ALA A 97 8.58 -25.96 4.12
C ALA A 97 9.68 -26.20 3.05
N GLU A 98 10.56 -25.22 2.83
CA GLU A 98 11.71 -25.36 1.95
C GLU A 98 12.69 -26.45 2.44
N GLU A 99 13.01 -26.43 3.73
CA GLU A 99 13.91 -27.40 4.36
C GLU A 99 13.35 -28.82 4.30
N ILE A 100 12.03 -29.01 4.52
CA ILE A 100 11.39 -30.32 4.58
C ILE A 100 11.07 -30.88 3.20
N TYR A 101 10.59 -30.04 2.29
CA TYR A 101 9.99 -30.45 1.01
C TYR A 101 10.76 -29.95 -0.22
N GLY A 102 11.91 -29.28 -0.02
CA GLY A 102 12.80 -28.78 -1.07
C GLY A 102 12.49 -27.37 -1.54
N THR A 103 13.43 -26.79 -2.29
CA THR A 103 13.51 -25.36 -2.66
C THR A 103 12.28 -24.82 -3.38
N ASN A 104 11.52 -25.65 -4.08
CA ASN A 104 10.31 -25.24 -4.80
C ASN A 104 9.04 -25.27 -3.94
N ALA A 105 9.12 -25.72 -2.68
CA ALA A 105 7.94 -25.85 -1.84
C ALA A 105 7.28 -24.51 -1.47
N PRO A 106 8.03 -23.46 -1.10
CA PRO A 106 7.44 -22.15 -0.83
C PRO A 106 6.65 -21.60 -2.02
N GLU A 107 7.22 -21.67 -3.22
CA GLU A 107 6.57 -21.16 -4.44
C GLU A 107 5.28 -21.91 -4.74
N LYS A 108 5.26 -23.23 -4.62
CA LYS A 108 4.07 -24.07 -4.81
C LYS A 108 2.97 -23.75 -3.81
N LEU A 109 3.34 -23.51 -2.54
CA LEU A 109 2.40 -23.11 -1.50
C LEU A 109 1.79 -21.74 -1.78
N LEU A 110 2.62 -20.74 -2.11
CA LEU A 110 2.20 -19.40 -2.46
C LEU A 110 1.31 -19.41 -3.71
N TYR A 111 1.70 -20.12 -4.77
CA TYR A 111 0.88 -20.29 -5.97
C TYR A 111 -0.52 -20.84 -5.63
N ASN A 112 -0.59 -21.88 -4.79
CA ASN A 112 -1.87 -22.48 -4.41
C ASN A 112 -2.76 -21.50 -3.63
N ILE A 113 -2.17 -20.68 -2.74
CA ILE A 113 -2.87 -19.62 -2.01
C ILE A 113 -3.46 -18.60 -3.01
N PHE A 114 -2.64 -18.10 -3.93
CA PHE A 114 -3.10 -17.12 -4.93
C PHE A 114 -4.14 -17.71 -5.89
N LYS A 115 -3.99 -18.97 -6.29
CA LYS A 115 -4.98 -19.69 -7.11
C LYS A 115 -6.33 -19.77 -6.41
N LYS A 116 -6.37 -20.12 -5.10
CA LYS A 116 -7.61 -20.16 -4.31
C LYS A 116 -8.21 -18.76 -4.15
N LYS A 117 -7.36 -17.76 -3.86
CA LYS A 117 -7.80 -16.35 -3.76
C LYS A 117 -8.39 -15.85 -5.09
N THR A 118 -7.73 -16.12 -6.19
CA THR A 118 -8.23 -15.77 -7.53
C THR A 118 -9.60 -16.40 -7.81
N ALA A 119 -9.77 -17.68 -7.52
CA ALA A 119 -11.04 -18.36 -7.69
C ALA A 119 -12.16 -17.73 -6.85
N ALA A 120 -11.86 -17.42 -5.58
CA ALA A 120 -12.81 -16.77 -4.68
C ALA A 120 -13.20 -15.35 -5.13
N LEU A 121 -12.25 -14.57 -5.65
CA LEU A 121 -12.51 -13.23 -6.21
C LEU A 121 -13.35 -13.32 -7.49
N LYS A 122 -13.01 -14.23 -8.41
CA LYS A 122 -13.78 -14.45 -9.64
C LYS A 122 -15.24 -14.86 -9.37
N ALA A 123 -15.49 -15.64 -8.34
CA ALA A 123 -16.84 -16.03 -7.95
C ALA A 123 -17.67 -14.86 -7.38
N LYS A 124 -17.03 -13.79 -6.90
CA LYS A 124 -17.67 -12.63 -6.26
C LYS A 124 -17.59 -11.35 -7.07
N VAL A 125 -16.81 -11.33 -8.15
CA VAL A 125 -16.58 -10.12 -8.94
C VAL A 125 -17.90 -9.54 -9.46
N LYS A 126 -18.03 -8.22 -9.33
CA LYS A 126 -19.20 -7.45 -9.78
C LYS A 126 -18.78 -6.49 -10.89
N GLY A 127 -19.68 -6.30 -11.85
CA GLY A 127 -19.51 -5.39 -12.97
C GLY A 127 -19.47 -6.09 -14.33
N ASN A 128 -20.10 -5.44 -15.31
CA ASN A 128 -20.20 -5.92 -16.69
C ASN A 128 -19.02 -5.43 -17.56
N SER A 129 -18.45 -4.27 -17.20
CA SER A 129 -17.30 -3.70 -17.88
C SER A 129 -16.00 -3.93 -17.08
N VAL A 130 -14.85 -3.81 -17.77
CA VAL A 130 -13.52 -3.87 -17.11
C VAL A 130 -13.40 -2.80 -16.04
N ALA A 131 -13.87 -1.58 -16.32
CA ALA A 131 -13.82 -0.46 -15.37
C ALA A 131 -14.64 -0.73 -14.09
N GLU A 132 -15.83 -1.33 -14.22
CA GLU A 132 -16.66 -1.68 -13.06
C GLU A 132 -16.01 -2.77 -12.22
N ARG A 133 -15.46 -3.81 -12.86
CA ARG A 133 -14.72 -4.87 -12.17
C ARG A 133 -13.47 -4.33 -11.46
N ALA A 134 -12.79 -3.37 -12.10
CA ALA A 134 -11.61 -2.73 -11.50
C ALA A 134 -11.97 -1.87 -10.28
N LYS A 135 -13.04 -1.09 -10.33
CA LYS A 135 -13.55 -0.34 -9.17
C LYS A 135 -13.92 -1.27 -8.01
N TRP A 136 -14.60 -2.37 -8.33
CA TRP A 136 -14.96 -3.39 -7.35
C TRP A 136 -13.70 -4.03 -6.75
N LEU A 137 -12.72 -4.42 -7.58
CA LEU A 137 -11.48 -5.05 -7.11
C LEU A 137 -10.66 -4.09 -6.25
N ALA A 138 -10.54 -2.82 -6.65
CA ALA A 138 -9.87 -1.79 -5.86
C ALA A 138 -10.52 -1.64 -4.46
N HIS A 139 -11.85 -1.63 -4.38
CA HIS A 139 -12.57 -1.59 -3.10
C HIS A 139 -12.29 -2.82 -2.24
N VAL A 140 -12.26 -4.03 -2.82
CA VAL A 140 -11.91 -5.25 -2.09
C VAL A 140 -10.48 -5.19 -1.56
N ARG A 141 -9.53 -4.78 -2.40
CA ARG A 141 -8.12 -4.65 -2.03
C ARG A 141 -7.89 -3.58 -0.96
N ASP A 142 -8.65 -2.47 -1.02
CA ASP A 142 -8.62 -1.45 0.03
C ASP A 142 -9.06 -2.02 1.38
N GLY A 143 -10.15 -2.80 1.40
CA GLY A 143 -10.61 -3.52 2.59
C GLY A 143 -9.63 -4.58 3.12
N GLU A 144 -8.79 -5.14 2.26
CA GLU A 144 -7.71 -6.07 2.63
C GLU A 144 -6.44 -5.34 3.15
N GLY A 145 -6.44 -4.00 3.21
CA GLY A 145 -5.35 -3.19 3.74
C GLY A 145 -4.30 -2.77 2.71
N TYR A 146 -4.54 -2.96 1.42
CA TYR A 146 -3.60 -2.53 0.36
C TYR A 146 -3.66 -1.03 0.07
N MET A 147 -4.58 -0.29 0.70
CA MET A 147 -4.83 1.14 0.42
C MET A 147 -5.04 1.37 -1.09
N ALA A 148 -5.92 0.54 -1.67
CA ALA A 148 -6.13 0.50 -3.10
C ALA A 148 -7.18 1.52 -3.57
N GLN A 149 -6.96 2.08 -4.74
CA GLN A 149 -7.93 2.98 -5.38
C GLN A 149 -7.89 2.79 -6.91
N PHE A 150 -9.07 2.88 -7.54
CA PHE A 150 -9.18 2.97 -8.98
C PHE A 150 -8.96 4.42 -9.41
N ILE A 151 -8.03 4.64 -10.33
CA ILE A 151 -7.75 5.96 -10.89
C ILE A 151 -7.70 5.88 -12.43
N THR A 152 -7.95 7.01 -13.07
CA THR A 152 -7.77 7.18 -14.50
C THR A 152 -6.97 8.45 -14.72
N ASP A 153 -5.84 8.34 -15.35
CA ASP A 153 -4.97 9.45 -15.69
C ASP A 153 -4.59 9.42 -17.18
N LYS A 154 -3.55 10.19 -17.56
CA LYS A 154 -3.03 10.24 -18.93
C LYS A 154 -2.50 8.90 -19.47
N ASP A 155 -2.10 8.01 -18.56
CA ASP A 155 -1.57 6.68 -18.88
C ASP A 155 -2.68 5.61 -18.92
N GLY A 156 -3.95 6.04 -18.71
CA GLY A 156 -5.14 5.21 -18.76
C GLY A 156 -5.67 4.76 -17.40
N PRO A 157 -6.61 3.79 -17.41
CA PRO A 157 -7.21 3.27 -16.21
C PRO A 157 -6.24 2.33 -15.47
N GLN A 158 -6.18 2.47 -14.14
CA GLN A 158 -5.32 1.65 -13.30
C GLN A 158 -5.87 1.49 -11.89
N ILE A 159 -5.42 0.45 -11.21
CA ILE A 159 -5.57 0.29 -9.76
C ILE A 159 -4.23 0.63 -9.13
N LEU A 160 -4.23 1.62 -8.25
CA LEU A 160 -3.06 2.05 -7.47
C LEU A 160 -3.19 1.50 -6.05
N GLU A 161 -2.19 0.75 -5.59
CA GLU A 161 -2.04 0.28 -4.21
C GLU A 161 -0.88 1.03 -3.55
N CYS A 162 -1.15 1.74 -2.44
CA CYS A 162 -0.17 2.52 -1.71
C CYS A 162 0.45 1.78 -0.52
N HIS A 163 0.04 0.54 -0.29
CA HIS A 163 0.57 -0.36 0.74
C HIS A 163 0.43 -1.82 0.29
N SER A 164 1.32 -2.68 0.80
CA SER A 164 1.17 -4.12 0.70
C SER A 164 1.24 -4.74 2.10
N PRO A 165 0.15 -5.35 2.60
CA PRO A 165 0.18 -6.07 3.88
C PRO A 165 1.16 -7.24 3.89
N ILE A 166 1.55 -7.73 2.73
CA ILE A 166 2.50 -8.85 2.56
C ILE A 166 3.87 -8.40 2.04
N MET A 167 4.27 -7.14 2.34
CA MET A 167 5.53 -6.56 1.85
C MET A 167 6.73 -7.45 2.14
N ASN A 168 6.85 -7.96 3.37
CA ASN A 168 7.95 -8.84 3.76
C ASN A 168 7.99 -10.13 2.93
N LEU A 169 6.82 -10.68 2.58
CA LEU A 169 6.75 -11.86 1.70
C LEU A 169 7.16 -11.52 0.27
N LEU A 170 6.74 -10.37 -0.25
CA LEU A 170 7.15 -9.88 -1.57
C LEU A 170 8.67 -9.67 -1.68
N GLU A 171 9.32 -9.26 -0.60
CA GLU A 171 10.77 -9.05 -0.55
C GLU A 171 11.54 -10.37 -0.56
N HIS A 172 11.05 -11.37 0.16
CA HIS A 172 11.69 -12.71 0.21
C HIS A 172 11.32 -13.60 -0.99
N TYR A 173 10.09 -13.44 -1.51
CA TYR A 173 9.55 -14.23 -2.63
C TYR A 173 9.00 -13.30 -3.72
N PRO A 174 9.87 -12.71 -4.58
CA PRO A 174 9.44 -11.75 -5.62
C PRO A 174 8.44 -12.31 -6.63
N ILE A 175 8.37 -13.64 -6.77
CA ILE A 175 7.40 -14.34 -7.63
C ILE A 175 5.94 -14.01 -7.27
N ILE A 176 5.67 -13.62 -6.03
CA ILE A 176 4.34 -13.18 -5.58
C ILE A 176 3.83 -12.04 -6.45
N GLY A 177 4.71 -11.13 -6.89
CA GLY A 177 4.30 -10.02 -7.77
C GLY A 177 3.69 -10.49 -9.08
N ARG A 178 4.18 -11.62 -9.63
CA ARG A 178 3.58 -12.26 -10.81
C ARG A 178 2.24 -12.91 -10.47
N PHE A 179 2.13 -13.59 -9.34
CA PHE A 179 0.86 -14.18 -8.90
C PHE A 179 -0.22 -13.12 -8.65
N GLU A 180 0.16 -11.94 -8.12
CA GLU A 180 -0.77 -10.80 -8.01
C GLU A 180 -1.22 -10.32 -9.39
N GLN A 181 -0.29 -10.15 -10.32
CA GLN A 181 -0.61 -9.73 -11.69
C GLN A 181 -1.57 -10.72 -12.37
N ASP A 182 -1.26 -12.01 -12.33
CA ASP A 182 -2.09 -13.08 -12.87
C ASP A 182 -3.51 -13.10 -12.25
N MET A 183 -3.58 -12.82 -10.93
CA MET A 183 -4.86 -12.69 -10.22
C MET A 183 -5.67 -11.49 -10.71
N PHE A 184 -5.06 -10.33 -10.89
CA PHE A 184 -5.71 -9.14 -11.43
C PHE A 184 -6.20 -9.39 -12.87
N GLU A 185 -5.37 -9.96 -13.73
CA GLU A 185 -5.75 -10.35 -15.11
C GLU A 185 -6.96 -11.28 -15.12
N ALA A 186 -6.94 -12.30 -14.27
CA ALA A 186 -8.03 -13.29 -14.21
C ALA A 186 -9.34 -12.70 -13.68
N VAL A 187 -9.30 -11.73 -12.77
CA VAL A 187 -10.49 -11.07 -12.19
C VAL A 187 -11.03 -10.01 -13.14
N LEU A 188 -10.16 -9.22 -13.76
CA LEU A 188 -10.56 -8.17 -14.70
C LEU A 188 -10.98 -8.73 -16.06
N GLY A 189 -10.48 -9.92 -16.42
CA GLY A 189 -10.66 -10.49 -17.76
C GLY A 189 -9.91 -9.67 -18.82
N ASN A 190 -8.79 -9.08 -18.46
CA ASN A 190 -7.97 -8.22 -19.31
C ASN A 190 -6.50 -8.35 -18.94
N ARG A 191 -5.59 -8.06 -19.85
CA ARG A 191 -4.16 -8.00 -19.57
C ARG A 191 -3.85 -6.83 -18.64
N VAL A 192 -2.95 -7.07 -17.69
CA VAL A 192 -2.55 -6.11 -16.67
C VAL A 192 -1.05 -5.96 -16.68
N ARG A 193 -0.56 -4.73 -16.68
CA ARG A 193 0.85 -4.40 -16.46
C ARG A 193 1.05 -3.98 -15.01
N ARG A 194 1.84 -4.75 -14.26
CA ARG A 194 2.21 -4.41 -12.88
C ARG A 194 3.50 -3.59 -12.87
N GLN A 195 3.48 -2.44 -12.20
CA GLN A 195 4.66 -1.60 -12.00
C GLN A 195 4.76 -1.20 -10.54
N VAL A 196 5.96 -1.33 -9.95
CA VAL A 196 6.22 -0.97 -8.55
C VAL A 196 7.19 0.19 -8.51
N THR A 197 6.84 1.20 -7.74
CA THR A 197 7.70 2.35 -7.44
C THR A 197 7.94 2.39 -5.93
N ARG A 198 9.20 2.51 -5.54
CA ARG A 198 9.62 2.71 -4.15
C ARG A 198 10.41 4.00 -4.08
N ASN A 199 9.93 4.94 -3.27
CA ASN A 199 10.59 6.23 -3.10
C ASN A 199 10.54 6.62 -1.63
N SER A 200 11.68 6.54 -0.95
CA SER A 200 11.77 6.76 0.50
C SER A 200 10.85 5.80 1.27
N GLY A 201 9.96 6.31 2.14
CA GLY A 201 8.97 5.53 2.88
C GLY A 201 7.68 5.20 2.11
N LEU A 202 7.62 5.53 0.81
CA LEU A 202 6.46 5.27 -0.04
C LEU A 202 6.62 3.99 -0.83
N TYR A 203 5.53 3.25 -0.91
CA TYR A 203 5.36 2.12 -1.81
C TYR A 203 4.13 2.38 -2.66
N GLU A 204 4.28 2.25 -3.97
CA GLU A 204 3.19 2.32 -4.93
C GLU A 204 3.29 1.13 -5.87
N CYS A 205 2.20 0.41 -6.02
CA CYS A 205 2.05 -0.65 -7.00
C CYS A 205 0.89 -0.30 -7.92
N MET A 206 1.20 -0.10 -9.19
CA MET A 206 0.22 0.21 -10.23
C MET A 206 -0.10 -1.02 -11.05
N PHE A 207 -1.39 -1.29 -11.25
CA PHE A 207 -1.91 -2.31 -12.14
C PHE A 207 -2.67 -1.62 -13.27
N GLN A 208 -1.97 -1.40 -14.40
CA GLN A 208 -2.49 -0.72 -15.58
C GLN A 208 -3.14 -1.72 -16.53
N PHE A 209 -4.25 -1.33 -17.19
CA PHE A 209 -4.98 -2.16 -18.15
C PHE A 209 -5.72 -1.28 -19.17
N ALA A 210 -6.04 -1.83 -20.36
CA ALA A 210 -6.91 -1.17 -21.33
C ALA A 210 -8.39 -1.31 -20.93
N LEU A 211 -9.24 -0.35 -21.35
CA LEU A 211 -10.70 -0.45 -21.19
C LEU A 211 -11.36 -1.12 -22.39
#